data_930228e190d8bff7a65a723de6a7c246
#
_entry.id   930228e190d8bff7a65a723de6a7c246
#
_cell.length_a   1.000
_cell.length_b   1.000
_cell.length_c   1.000
_cell.angle_alpha   90.00
_cell.angle_beta   90.00
_cell.angle_gamma   90.00
#
_symmetry.space_group_name_H-M   'P 1'
#
loop_
_entity.id
_entity.type
_entity.pdbx_description
1 polymer ?
#
loop_
_entity_poly.entity_id
_entity_poly.type
_entity_poly.pdbx_seq_one_letter_code
_entity_poly.pdbx_strand_id
1 'polypeptide(L)'
;MGLSEGQLVQELGFDEDIDFDFRDALEDELGTELLTEEDQDPVDAVVLWWRASDGDVEDLADALMDAQTSLDAGGVLWLMTPRNGREGHVLPADVAEAAPTAGLHVTTTAGVSADWTASRLVGKRNR
;
A
#
# COMPACT_ATOMS: atom_id res chain seq x y z
N MET A 1 -10.37 3.62 -5.71
CA MET A 1 -9.74 2.46 -5.06
C MET A 1 -10.73 1.42 -4.54
N GLY A 2 -11.99 1.62 -4.72
CA GLY A 2 -12.97 0.65 -4.26
C GLY A 2 -13.20 0.63 -2.76
N LEU A 3 -12.72 1.64 -2.06
CA LEU A 3 -12.94 1.75 -0.62
C LEU A 3 -14.22 2.53 -0.37
N SER A 4 -14.89 2.23 0.73
CA SER A 4 -16.20 2.78 1.05
C SER A 4 -16.18 3.52 2.38
N GLU A 5 -17.13 4.43 2.53
CA GLU A 5 -17.33 5.14 3.79
C GLU A 5 -17.48 4.16 4.94
N GLY A 6 -16.83 4.46 6.04
CA GLY A 6 -16.87 3.60 7.23
C GLY A 6 -15.78 2.54 7.30
N GLN A 7 -15.06 2.31 6.21
CA GLN A 7 -13.94 1.38 6.25
C GLN A 7 -12.74 2.03 6.94
N LEU A 8 -11.94 1.20 7.60
CA LEU A 8 -10.73 1.66 8.29
C LEU A 8 -9.53 1.36 7.41
N VAL A 9 -8.68 2.35 7.20
CA VAL A 9 -7.47 2.22 6.39
C VAL A 9 -6.29 2.73 7.18
N GLN A 10 -5.23 1.92 7.23
CA GLN A 10 -4.00 2.29 7.92
C GLN A 10 -2.97 2.77 6.90
N GLU A 11 -2.29 3.86 7.23
CA GLU A 11 -1.23 4.42 6.38
C GLU A 11 0.13 4.11 6.98
N LEU A 12 1.01 3.53 6.18
CA LEU A 12 2.37 3.20 6.58
C LEU A 12 3.35 3.86 5.62
N GLY A 13 4.54 4.17 6.09
CA GLY A 13 5.58 4.75 5.23
C GLY A 13 5.37 6.22 4.91
N PHE A 14 4.59 6.92 5.73
CA PHE A 14 4.36 8.35 5.53
C PHE A 14 5.67 9.13 5.55
N ASP A 15 5.80 10.06 4.60
CA ASP A 15 6.89 11.04 4.59
C ASP A 15 6.38 12.25 3.83
N GLU A 16 7.20 13.29 3.75
CA GLU A 16 6.77 14.55 3.15
C GLU A 16 6.61 14.48 1.65
N ASP A 17 7.14 13.44 1.00
CA ASP A 17 7.08 13.27 -0.45
C ASP A 17 5.81 12.56 -0.95
N ILE A 18 4.90 12.18 -0.05
CA ILE A 18 3.68 11.49 -0.46
C ILE A 18 2.74 12.44 -1.20
N ASP A 19 1.74 11.86 -1.87
CA ASP A 19 0.73 12.66 -2.56
C ASP A 19 -0.37 13.04 -1.57
N PHE A 20 -0.31 14.28 -1.08
CA PHE A 20 -1.28 14.76 -0.10
C PHE A 20 -2.69 14.91 -0.69
N ASP A 21 -2.79 15.25 -1.98
CA ASP A 21 -4.10 15.36 -2.63
C ASP A 21 -4.78 14.00 -2.69
N PHE A 22 -4.03 12.96 -3.03
CA PHE A 22 -4.54 11.59 -3.02
C PHE A 22 -5.01 11.20 -1.62
N ARG A 23 -4.20 11.51 -0.63
CA ARG A 23 -4.49 11.18 0.77
C ARG A 23 -5.76 11.88 1.25
N ASP A 24 -5.89 13.15 0.94
CA ASP A 24 -7.06 13.93 1.32
C ASP A 24 -8.33 13.39 0.66
N ALA A 25 -8.23 13.05 -0.63
CA ALA A 25 -9.37 12.47 -1.35
C ALA A 25 -9.78 11.12 -0.75
N LEU A 26 -8.79 10.32 -0.33
CA LEU A 26 -9.07 9.03 0.29
C LEU A 26 -9.80 9.21 1.63
N GLU A 27 -9.34 10.16 2.44
CA GLU A 27 -10.00 10.42 3.72
C GLU A 27 -11.43 10.93 3.52
N ASP A 28 -11.65 11.74 2.48
CA ASP A 28 -13.00 12.19 2.14
C ASP A 28 -13.90 11.02 1.76
N GLU A 29 -13.39 10.06 0.98
CA GLU A 29 -14.16 8.89 0.60
C GLU A 29 -14.53 8.02 1.80
N LEU A 30 -13.60 7.90 2.74
CA LEU A 30 -13.80 7.06 3.93
C LEU A 30 -14.67 7.75 4.99
N GLY A 31 -14.72 9.07 4.96
CA GLY A 31 -15.42 9.84 6.00
C GLY A 31 -14.68 9.86 7.32
N THR A 32 -13.42 9.46 7.34
CA THR A 32 -12.61 9.44 8.56
C THR A 32 -11.14 9.56 8.18
N GLU A 33 -10.32 9.88 9.16
CA GLU A 33 -8.89 9.99 8.95
C GLU A 33 -8.24 8.61 8.83
N LEU A 34 -7.12 8.55 8.13
CA LEU A 34 -6.33 7.33 8.06
C LEU A 34 -5.70 7.03 9.42
N LEU A 35 -5.63 5.75 9.74
CA LEU A 35 -4.94 5.32 10.95
C LEU A 35 -3.45 5.35 10.71
N THR A 36 -2.68 5.48 11.77
CA THR A 36 -1.21 5.56 11.68
C THR A 36 -0.60 4.20 12.00
N GLU A 37 0.71 4.11 11.88
CA GLU A 37 1.43 2.86 12.20
C GLU A 37 1.39 2.53 13.69
N GLU A 38 0.97 3.48 14.52
CA GLU A 38 0.83 3.24 15.95
C GLU A 38 -0.51 2.60 16.31
N ASP A 39 -1.48 2.65 15.40
CA ASP A 39 -2.79 2.06 15.63
C ASP A 39 -2.71 0.55 15.45
N GLN A 40 -3.37 -0.19 16.32
CA GLN A 40 -3.33 -1.65 16.29
C GLN A 40 -4.69 -2.28 16.08
N ASP A 41 -5.68 -1.47 15.73
CA ASP A 41 -7.02 -1.98 15.45
C ASP A 41 -7.03 -2.70 14.10
N PRO A 42 -7.89 -3.70 13.94
CA PRO A 42 -8.03 -4.35 12.63
C PRO A 42 -8.49 -3.35 11.59
N VAL A 43 -7.93 -3.44 10.39
CA VAL A 43 -8.24 -2.51 9.30
C VAL A 43 -8.70 -3.27 8.06
N ASP A 44 -9.47 -2.59 7.22
CA ASP A 44 -9.98 -3.15 5.97
C ASP A 44 -8.96 -3.06 4.85
N ALA A 45 -8.07 -2.09 4.94
CA ALA A 45 -7.03 -1.89 3.93
C ALA A 45 -5.82 -1.19 4.55
N VAL A 46 -4.68 -1.34 3.89
CA VAL A 46 -3.45 -0.66 4.26
C VAL A 46 -2.93 0.07 3.03
N VAL A 47 -2.48 1.31 3.22
CA VAL A 47 -1.75 2.07 2.21
C VAL A 47 -0.30 2.12 2.66
N LEU A 48 0.59 1.53 1.89
CA LEU A 48 2.03 1.52 2.20
C LEU A 48 2.76 2.35 1.14
N TRP A 49 3.42 3.42 1.57
CA TRP A 49 4.25 4.24 0.69
C TRP A 49 5.66 3.67 0.70
N TRP A 50 6.15 3.26 -0.47
CA TRP A 50 7.46 2.61 -0.57
C TRP A 50 8.28 3.22 -1.71
N ARG A 51 9.54 3.51 -1.43
CA ARG A 51 10.50 4.04 -2.41
C ARG A 51 11.67 3.08 -2.52
N ALA A 52 12.37 3.14 -3.65
CA ALA A 52 13.55 2.28 -3.84
C ALA A 52 14.61 2.53 -2.77
N SER A 53 14.66 3.76 -2.23
CA SER A 53 15.61 4.11 -1.17
C SER A 53 15.25 3.51 0.19
N ASP A 54 14.04 2.97 0.34
CA ASP A 54 13.62 2.35 1.60
C ASP A 54 14.21 0.96 1.77
N GLY A 55 14.63 0.32 0.68
CA GLY A 55 15.25 -0.99 0.75
C GLY A 55 15.18 -1.73 -0.56
N ASP A 56 15.71 -2.95 -0.57
CA ASP A 56 15.69 -3.83 -1.74
C ASP A 56 14.42 -4.72 -1.73
N VAL A 57 14.40 -5.73 -2.61
CA VAL A 57 13.25 -6.62 -2.73
C VAL A 57 12.98 -7.38 -1.42
N GLU A 58 14.02 -7.80 -0.72
CA GLU A 58 13.83 -8.51 0.54
C GLU A 58 13.24 -7.58 1.61
N ASP A 59 13.70 -6.35 1.64
CA ASP A 59 13.17 -5.35 2.58
C ASP A 59 11.70 -5.05 2.26
N LEU A 60 11.37 -4.97 0.98
CA LEU A 60 9.98 -4.76 0.56
C LEU A 60 9.09 -5.93 1.00
N ALA A 61 9.57 -7.16 0.82
CA ALA A 61 8.81 -8.34 1.26
C ALA A 61 8.55 -8.29 2.77
N ASP A 62 9.56 -7.91 3.55
CA ASP A 62 9.40 -7.76 5.00
C ASP A 62 8.40 -6.67 5.35
N ALA A 63 8.45 -5.55 4.65
CA ALA A 63 7.50 -4.46 4.88
C ALA A 63 6.08 -4.87 4.54
N LEU A 64 5.90 -5.66 3.47
CA LEU A 64 4.59 -6.17 3.09
C LEU A 64 4.05 -7.15 4.15
N MET A 65 4.91 -7.97 4.73
CA MET A 65 4.50 -8.87 5.80
C MET A 65 4.06 -8.08 7.04
N ASP A 66 4.85 -7.08 7.40
CA ASP A 66 4.52 -6.24 8.57
C ASP A 66 3.22 -5.47 8.33
N ALA A 67 3.01 -5.00 7.11
CA ALA A 67 1.82 -4.22 6.77
C ALA A 67 0.53 -5.03 6.91
N GLN A 68 0.62 -6.35 6.85
CA GLN A 68 -0.56 -7.22 6.97
C GLN A 68 -0.94 -7.49 8.41
N THR A 69 -0.13 -7.06 9.37
CA THR A 69 -0.33 -7.43 10.78
C THR A 69 -1.72 -7.04 11.29
N SER A 70 -2.21 -5.86 10.90
CA SER A 70 -3.53 -5.40 11.32
C SER A 70 -4.59 -5.57 10.25
N LEU A 71 -4.26 -6.17 9.12
CA LEU A 71 -5.18 -6.30 8.01
C LEU A 71 -6.14 -7.46 8.24
N ASP A 72 -7.44 -7.18 8.14
CA ASP A 72 -8.47 -8.20 8.28
C ASP A 72 -8.40 -9.21 7.13
N ALA A 73 -8.91 -10.40 7.40
CA ALA A 73 -9.03 -11.42 6.34
C ALA A 73 -9.86 -10.85 5.18
N GLY A 74 -9.33 -10.99 3.99
CA GLY A 74 -9.98 -10.42 2.81
C GLY A 74 -9.67 -8.96 2.56
N GLY A 75 -8.86 -8.35 3.42
CA GLY A 75 -8.44 -6.97 3.24
C GLY A 75 -7.49 -6.79 2.08
N VAL A 76 -7.25 -5.53 1.72
CA VAL A 76 -6.43 -5.16 0.56
C VAL A 76 -5.27 -4.28 1.01
N LEU A 77 -4.10 -4.55 0.47
CA LEU A 77 -2.93 -3.71 0.67
C LEU A 77 -2.67 -2.93 -0.61
N TRP A 78 -2.65 -1.60 -0.49
CA TRP A 78 -2.31 -0.72 -1.60
C TRP A 78 -0.86 -0.29 -1.46
N LEU A 79 -0.01 -0.77 -2.35
CA LEU A 79 1.40 -0.41 -2.36
C LEU A 79 1.58 0.79 -3.28
N MET A 80 2.04 1.90 -2.70
CA MET A 80 2.26 3.15 -3.42
C MET A 80 3.74 3.29 -3.70
N THR A 81 4.09 3.37 -4.98
CA THR A 81 5.49 3.51 -5.39
C THR A 81 5.63 4.68 -6.35
N PRO A 82 6.80 5.35 -6.36
CA PRO A 82 7.03 6.43 -7.33
C PRO A 82 6.95 5.91 -8.76
N ARG A 83 6.39 6.71 -9.65
CA ARG A 83 6.21 6.31 -11.05
C ARG A 83 7.55 6.24 -11.77
N ASN A 84 7.54 5.52 -12.90
CA ASN A 84 8.69 5.41 -13.78
C ASN A 84 9.20 6.81 -14.15
N GLY A 85 10.50 7.00 -14.05
CA GLY A 85 11.12 8.29 -14.33
C GLY A 85 11.23 9.21 -13.13
N ARG A 86 10.64 8.83 -11.99
CA ARG A 86 10.74 9.61 -10.75
C ARG A 86 11.80 9.00 -9.86
N GLU A 87 12.40 9.85 -9.03
CA GLU A 87 13.35 9.38 -8.03
C GLU A 87 12.65 8.39 -7.10
N GLY A 88 13.32 7.31 -6.76
CA GLY A 88 12.74 6.30 -5.89
C GLY A 88 11.84 5.29 -6.59
N HIS A 89 11.75 5.36 -7.92
CA HIS A 89 10.93 4.42 -8.69
C HIS A 89 11.29 2.97 -8.35
N VAL A 90 10.26 2.15 -8.16
CA VAL A 90 10.40 0.72 -7.86
C VAL A 90 9.94 -0.04 -9.11
N LEU A 91 10.77 -0.99 -9.56
CA LEU A 91 10.45 -1.76 -10.76
C LEU A 91 9.24 -2.66 -10.49
N PRO A 92 8.30 -2.75 -11.45
CA PRO A 92 7.17 -3.68 -11.30
C PRO A 92 7.60 -5.13 -11.04
N ALA A 93 8.74 -5.55 -11.63
CA ALA A 93 9.27 -6.90 -11.42
C ALA A 93 9.64 -7.12 -9.95
N ASP A 94 10.15 -6.09 -9.27
CA ASP A 94 10.53 -6.19 -7.87
C ASP A 94 9.29 -6.35 -6.99
N VAL A 95 8.22 -5.64 -7.30
CA VAL A 95 6.95 -5.77 -6.59
C VAL A 95 6.39 -7.18 -6.79
N ALA A 96 6.42 -7.67 -8.04
CA ALA A 96 5.93 -9.00 -8.35
C ALA A 96 6.74 -10.10 -7.68
N GLU A 97 8.01 -9.84 -7.40
CA GLU A 97 8.87 -10.79 -6.70
C GLU A 97 8.63 -10.77 -5.19
N ALA A 98 8.46 -9.57 -4.61
CA ALA A 98 8.28 -9.42 -3.17
C ALA A 98 6.91 -9.91 -2.70
N ALA A 99 5.86 -9.69 -3.50
CA ALA A 99 4.49 -10.00 -3.10
C ALA A 99 4.29 -11.47 -2.72
N PRO A 100 4.71 -12.46 -3.53
CA PRO A 100 4.51 -13.87 -3.16
C PRO A 100 5.26 -14.25 -1.88
N THR A 101 6.43 -13.67 -1.65
CA THR A 101 7.21 -13.93 -0.43
C THR A 101 6.41 -13.53 0.81
N ALA A 102 5.61 -12.47 0.68
CA ALA A 102 4.76 -11.99 1.77
C ALA A 102 3.37 -12.66 1.77
N GLY A 103 3.13 -13.62 0.88
CA GLY A 103 1.85 -14.31 0.80
C GLY A 103 0.79 -13.51 0.06
N LEU A 104 1.21 -12.57 -0.79
CA LEU A 104 0.31 -11.69 -1.53
C LEU A 104 0.49 -11.89 -3.03
N HIS A 105 -0.44 -11.35 -3.81
CA HIS A 105 -0.25 -11.24 -5.25
C HIS A 105 -0.85 -9.93 -5.75
N VAL A 106 -0.26 -9.41 -6.83
CA VAL A 106 -0.71 -8.16 -7.44
C VAL A 106 -1.93 -8.44 -8.31
N THR A 107 -3.01 -7.70 -8.12
CA THR A 107 -4.21 -7.86 -8.95
C THR A 107 -4.29 -6.77 -10.02
N THR A 108 -4.02 -5.52 -9.65
CA THR A 108 -4.03 -4.40 -10.59
C THR A 108 -2.96 -3.40 -10.21
N THR A 109 -2.55 -2.59 -11.19
CA THR A 109 -1.62 -1.50 -10.97
C THR A 109 -2.11 -0.33 -11.81
N ALA A 110 -2.14 0.86 -11.21
CA ALA A 110 -2.62 2.05 -11.90
C ALA A 110 -1.93 3.30 -11.34
N GLY A 111 -1.70 4.28 -12.20
CA GLY A 111 -1.21 5.57 -11.76
C GLY A 111 -2.33 6.30 -11.02
N VAL A 112 -2.02 6.84 -9.84
CA VAL A 112 -3.00 7.60 -9.06
C VAL A 112 -2.74 9.10 -9.12
N SER A 113 -1.53 9.49 -9.54
CA SER A 113 -1.16 10.89 -9.70
C SER A 113 0.01 10.97 -10.67
N ALA A 114 0.54 12.18 -10.85
CA ALA A 114 1.70 12.39 -11.72
C ALA A 114 2.95 11.68 -11.18
N ASP A 115 3.03 11.47 -9.88
CA ASP A 115 4.24 10.99 -9.22
C ASP A 115 4.15 9.58 -8.66
N TRP A 116 2.94 9.04 -8.44
CA TRP A 116 2.77 7.79 -7.72
C TRP A 116 1.92 6.78 -8.47
N THR A 117 2.26 5.52 -8.29
CA THR A 117 1.51 4.37 -8.82
C THR A 117 1.00 3.56 -7.63
N ALA A 118 -0.22 3.06 -7.75
CA ALA A 118 -0.80 2.18 -6.74
C ALA A 118 -0.89 0.76 -7.29
N SER A 119 -0.38 -0.20 -6.53
CA SER A 119 -0.50 -1.62 -6.86
C SER A 119 -1.41 -2.25 -5.82
N ARG A 120 -2.46 -2.92 -6.27
CA ARG A 120 -3.42 -3.58 -5.40
C ARG A 120 -2.95 -5.00 -5.13
N LEU A 121 -2.73 -5.31 -3.86
CA LEU A 121 -2.23 -6.61 -3.43
C LEU A 121 -3.27 -7.28 -2.54
N VAL A 122 -3.51 -8.56 -2.77
CA VAL A 122 -4.42 -9.34 -1.95
C VAL A 122 -3.75 -10.63 -1.53
N GLY A 123 -4.22 -11.19 -0.42
CA GLY A 123 -3.70 -12.45 0.08
C GLY A 123 -4.05 -13.59 -0.86
N LYS A 124 -3.13 -14.53 -0.97
CA LYS A 124 -3.39 -15.74 -1.72
C LYS A 124 -4.39 -16.58 -0.95
N ARG A 125 -5.39 -17.06 -1.68
CA ARG A 125 -6.35 -17.96 -1.07
C ARG A 125 -5.85 -19.37 -1.14
N ASN A 126 -5.96 -20.06 -0.03
CA ASN A 126 -5.71 -21.49 0.01
C ASN A 126 -7.04 -22.21 -0.02
N ARG A 127 -7.09 -23.20 -0.82
CA ARG A 127 -8.35 -23.90 -0.98
C ARG A 127 -8.12 -25.34 -0.89
#